data_92914bf6c0bcdb17dd7eccf4da276935
#
_entry.id   92914bf6c0bcdb17dd7eccf4da276935
#
_cell.length_a   1.000
_cell.length_b   1.000
_cell.length_c   1.000
_cell.angle_alpha   90.00
_cell.angle_beta   90.00
_cell.angle_gamma   90.00
#
_symmetry.space_group_name_H-M   'P 1'
#
loop_
_entity.id
_entity.type
_entity.pdbx_description
1 polymer ?
#
loop_
_entity_poly.entity_id
_entity_poly.type
_entity_poly.pdbx_seq_one_letter_code
_entity_poly.pdbx_strand_id
1 'polypeptide(L)'
;MLFRFDDDLMETLFGYANTNIKSHEKDNILSTSSKSNTAPPAQIFILEPRKSQNIAIVLKSLIISRKEILDALFEGQGLSTDTLEKLTKMAPTQEEEAKILQFNGNPTKLADAESFLYHILKAVPSAFTRFNAMLFRTNYDPDILHLKESLQALELGCKELKSHGLFLKLLEAILKAGNRMNAGTARGNAQGFNLTALRKLSDVKSTDGKTTLLHFVVEQVARSEGRHHLISQNHSLGRRIGQSISTENSDSLTAEEKDKEYLMLGLPVLEGLSTELSNVKKAANIEYDNFINMCSTLCVRVTEIRQLMRHCGNDERGGFMREMKGFLEESEEELKVVRVEQARVMELVKRTTQYYQAVAPKDKGAPPLQLFLIVKDFLDMVGQVCLDISRKLQKKNVTPPLGSSPPLSPSMKTLVSFTNFHSHFMSDMSSTSESDDDF
;
A
#
# COMPACT_ATOMS: atom_id res chain seq x y z
N MET A 1 34.10 -9.49 26.70
CA MET A 1 33.30 -10.58 27.31
C MET A 1 32.81 -11.46 26.17
N LEU A 2 33.36 -12.66 26.01
CA LEU A 2 32.87 -13.64 25.02
C LEU A 2 31.60 -14.29 25.59
N PHE A 3 30.51 -14.14 24.87
CA PHE A 3 29.25 -14.83 25.17
C PHE A 3 29.47 -16.33 25.01
N ARG A 4 29.30 -17.08 26.09
CA ARG A 4 29.42 -18.54 26.08
C ARG A 4 28.02 -19.11 25.88
N PHE A 5 27.80 -19.73 24.74
CA PHE A 5 26.57 -20.42 24.40
C PHE A 5 26.59 -21.81 25.06
N ASP A 6 25.49 -22.21 25.70
CA ASP A 6 25.37 -23.54 26.31
C ASP A 6 24.76 -24.50 25.28
N ASP A 7 25.66 -25.18 24.54
CA ASP A 7 25.27 -26.07 23.46
C ASP A 7 24.51 -27.31 23.99
N ASP A 8 24.88 -27.81 25.20
CA ASP A 8 24.23 -28.98 25.82
C ASP A 8 22.78 -28.68 26.22
N LEU A 9 22.52 -27.48 26.74
CA LEU A 9 21.17 -27.04 27.09
C LEU A 9 20.32 -26.83 25.84
N MET A 10 20.91 -26.29 24.78
CA MET A 10 20.24 -26.09 23.50
C MET A 10 19.87 -27.44 22.87
N GLU A 11 20.77 -28.42 22.91
CA GLU A 11 20.52 -29.75 22.38
C GLU A 11 19.48 -30.52 23.20
N THR A 12 19.44 -30.31 24.51
CA THR A 12 18.45 -30.93 25.42
C THR A 12 17.05 -30.33 25.19
N LEU A 13 16.94 -29.02 24.95
CA LEU A 13 15.64 -28.32 24.81
C LEU A 13 15.11 -28.33 23.39
N PHE A 14 15.99 -28.32 22.39
CA PHE A 14 15.61 -28.14 20.96
C PHE A 14 16.24 -29.21 20.05
N GLY A 15 17.07 -30.08 20.55
CA GLY A 15 17.70 -31.16 19.79
C GLY A 15 16.68 -32.17 19.30
N TYR A 16 16.71 -32.48 18.02
CA TYR A 16 15.95 -33.59 17.46
C TYR A 16 16.66 -34.89 17.87
N ALA A 17 15.94 -35.79 18.51
CA ALA A 17 16.41 -37.15 18.73
C ALA A 17 16.66 -37.83 17.37
N ASN A 18 17.91 -37.80 16.91
CA ASN A 18 18.38 -38.61 15.80
C ASN A 18 18.40 -40.05 16.25
N THR A 19 17.35 -40.80 16.03
CA THR A 19 17.35 -42.26 16.15
C THR A 19 18.14 -42.86 14.99
N ASN A 20 19.45 -42.72 15.02
CA ASN A 20 20.34 -43.56 14.25
C ASN A 20 20.50 -44.89 14.99
N ILE A 21 19.68 -45.86 14.63
CA ILE A 21 19.87 -47.26 14.99
C ILE A 21 21.08 -47.77 14.21
N LYS A 22 22.29 -47.76 14.85
CA LYS A 22 23.41 -48.58 14.42
C LYS A 22 23.18 -49.99 14.97
N SER A 23 23.00 -50.91 14.04
CA SER A 23 23.11 -52.35 14.29
C SER A 23 24.48 -52.69 14.86
N HIS A 24 24.54 -53.23 16.05
CA HIS A 24 25.63 -54.06 16.53
C HIS A 24 25.06 -55.32 17.19
N GLU A 25 25.40 -56.44 16.57
CA GLU A 25 25.23 -57.79 17.10
C GLU A 25 26.08 -57.97 18.37
N LYS A 26 25.54 -58.79 19.23
CA LYS A 26 26.10 -59.91 20.02
C LYS A 26 25.88 -59.85 21.53
N ASP A 27 25.26 -60.93 21.91
CA ASP A 27 25.45 -61.88 23.03
C ASP A 27 24.86 -61.60 24.42
N ASN A 28 23.84 -62.45 24.67
CA ASN A 28 23.59 -63.30 25.85
C ASN A 28 23.54 -62.70 27.29
N ILE A 29 22.45 -62.91 27.94
CA ILE A 29 22.14 -63.84 29.06
C ILE A 29 20.95 -63.35 29.91
N LEU A 30 19.96 -64.23 30.02
CA LEU A 30 18.96 -64.44 31.05
C LEU A 30 18.74 -63.40 32.17
N SER A 31 17.52 -62.93 32.28
CA SER A 31 16.63 -63.25 33.43
C SER A 31 15.27 -62.58 33.31
N THR A 32 14.30 -63.39 33.52
CA THR A 32 12.86 -63.22 33.71
C THR A 32 12.41 -61.96 34.46
N SER A 33 11.52 -61.20 33.86
CA SER A 33 10.28 -60.78 34.54
C SER A 33 9.25 -60.22 33.52
N SER A 34 8.13 -60.86 33.49
CA SER A 34 6.90 -60.53 32.72
C SER A 34 6.39 -59.13 33.05
N LYS A 35 6.50 -58.22 32.10
CA LYS A 35 5.53 -57.11 31.94
C LYS A 35 5.15 -57.08 30.50
N SER A 36 3.86 -57.27 30.22
CA SER A 36 3.21 -57.16 28.94
C SER A 36 3.36 -55.74 28.38
N ASN A 37 4.46 -55.50 27.68
CA ASN A 37 4.62 -54.35 26.80
C ASN A 37 3.93 -54.75 25.47
N THR A 38 2.67 -54.43 25.33
CA THR A 38 2.04 -54.32 24.01
C THR A 38 2.78 -53.14 23.33
N ALA A 39 3.79 -53.48 22.52
CA ALA A 39 4.39 -52.53 21.60
C ALA A 39 3.24 -51.89 20.78
N PRO A 40 3.21 -50.57 20.63
CA PRO A 40 2.18 -49.96 19.78
C PRO A 40 2.23 -50.63 18.42
N PRO A 41 1.09 -50.92 17.77
CA PRO A 41 1.07 -51.60 16.49
C PRO A 41 1.91 -50.80 15.49
N ALA A 42 2.88 -51.49 14.83
CA ALA A 42 3.76 -50.87 13.88
C ALA A 42 2.98 -50.11 12.83
N GLN A 43 2.99 -48.78 12.87
CA GLN A 43 2.36 -47.91 11.92
C GLN A 43 3.12 -47.90 10.58
N ILE A 44 2.39 -47.86 9.49
CA ILE A 44 2.95 -47.83 8.12
C ILE A 44 3.01 -46.37 7.68
N PHE A 45 4.19 -45.92 7.31
CA PHE A 45 4.48 -44.63 6.73
C PHE A 45 4.72 -44.78 5.22
N ILE A 46 4.13 -43.94 4.41
CA ILE A 46 4.27 -43.89 2.95
C ILE A 46 5.00 -42.59 2.55
N LEU A 47 4.72 -41.54 3.30
CA LEU A 47 5.32 -40.21 3.14
C LEU A 47 6.70 -40.16 3.81
N GLU A 48 7.48 -39.14 3.46
CA GLU A 48 8.66 -38.78 4.23
C GLU A 48 8.27 -38.54 5.70
N PRO A 49 9.03 -39.05 6.70
CA PRO A 49 8.66 -38.96 8.11
C PRO A 49 8.38 -37.55 8.60
N ARG A 50 9.14 -36.55 8.14
CA ARG A 50 8.95 -35.15 8.48
C ARG A 50 7.64 -34.61 7.93
N LYS A 51 7.30 -34.94 6.68
CA LYS A 51 6.03 -34.52 6.04
C LYS A 51 4.83 -35.17 6.71
N SER A 52 4.91 -36.49 6.97
CA SER A 52 3.86 -37.24 7.71
C SER A 52 3.60 -36.60 9.08
N GLN A 53 4.67 -36.31 9.84
CA GLN A 53 4.55 -35.65 11.14
C GLN A 53 3.92 -34.26 11.05
N ASN A 54 4.34 -33.43 10.09
CA ASN A 54 3.78 -32.10 9.88
C ASN A 54 2.27 -32.17 9.55
N ILE A 55 1.87 -33.06 8.65
CA ILE A 55 0.46 -33.27 8.31
C ILE A 55 -0.32 -33.74 9.56
N ALA A 56 0.21 -34.69 10.34
CA ALA A 56 -0.43 -35.16 11.57
C ALA A 56 -0.65 -34.03 12.60
N ILE A 57 0.29 -33.10 12.73
CA ILE A 57 0.17 -31.91 13.58
C ILE A 57 -0.96 -31.01 13.07
N VAL A 58 -0.98 -30.73 11.76
CA VAL A 58 -2.02 -29.90 11.15
C VAL A 58 -3.39 -30.55 11.33
N LEU A 59 -3.53 -31.85 11.09
CA LEU A 59 -4.79 -32.59 11.28
C LEU A 59 -5.32 -32.47 12.71
N LYS A 60 -4.45 -32.54 13.71
CA LYS A 60 -4.82 -32.33 15.12
C LYS A 60 -5.26 -30.90 15.42
N SER A 61 -4.82 -29.92 14.64
CA SER A 61 -5.25 -28.52 14.76
C SER A 61 -6.56 -28.21 14.06
N LEU A 62 -7.07 -29.13 13.24
CA LEU A 62 -8.37 -28.98 12.58
C LEU A 62 -9.48 -29.39 13.55
N ILE A 63 -10.40 -28.46 13.82
CA ILE A 63 -11.59 -28.69 14.67
C ILE A 63 -12.75 -29.22 13.82
N ILE A 64 -12.43 -30.07 12.83
CA ILE A 64 -13.41 -30.57 11.87
C ILE A 64 -13.19 -32.05 11.62
N SER A 65 -14.27 -32.80 11.48
CA SER A 65 -14.22 -34.24 11.23
C SER A 65 -13.93 -34.55 9.75
N ARG A 66 -13.36 -35.72 9.48
CA ARG A 66 -13.12 -36.20 8.09
C ARG A 66 -14.43 -36.25 7.29
N LYS A 67 -15.57 -36.59 7.94
CA LYS A 67 -16.86 -36.61 7.28
C LYS A 67 -17.28 -35.24 6.79
N GLU A 68 -17.19 -34.24 7.65
CA GLU A 68 -17.49 -32.85 7.28
C GLU A 68 -16.60 -32.33 6.15
N ILE A 69 -15.30 -32.72 6.13
CA ILE A 69 -14.40 -32.41 5.02
C ILE A 69 -14.86 -33.04 3.70
N LEU A 70 -15.29 -34.31 3.74
CA LEU A 70 -15.82 -35.00 2.56
C LEU A 70 -17.15 -34.38 2.09
N ASP A 71 -18.06 -34.10 3.01
CA ASP A 71 -19.34 -33.44 2.71
C ASP A 71 -19.07 -32.07 2.03
N ALA A 72 -18.12 -31.28 2.55
CA ALA A 72 -17.74 -30.00 1.96
C ALA A 72 -17.10 -30.16 0.56
N LEU A 73 -16.31 -31.21 0.32
CA LEU A 73 -15.76 -31.50 -1.03
C LEU A 73 -16.86 -31.85 -2.04
N PHE A 74 -17.93 -32.52 -1.61
CA PHE A 74 -19.08 -32.83 -2.49
C PHE A 74 -19.98 -31.63 -2.71
N GLU A 75 -20.21 -30.81 -1.68
CA GLU A 75 -21.09 -29.64 -1.76
C GLU A 75 -20.40 -28.39 -2.31
N GLY A 76 -19.06 -28.30 -2.25
CA GLY A 76 -18.30 -27.14 -2.69
C GLY A 76 -18.34 -25.95 -1.72
N GLN A 77 -18.76 -26.15 -0.48
CA GLN A 77 -18.91 -25.12 0.56
C GLN A 77 -18.83 -25.72 1.97
N GLY A 78 -18.80 -24.87 3.00
CA GLY A 78 -18.86 -25.31 4.40
C GLY A 78 -17.51 -25.40 5.10
N LEU A 79 -16.40 -25.03 4.46
CA LEU A 79 -15.07 -24.91 5.09
C LEU A 79 -14.67 -23.45 5.24
N SER A 80 -14.07 -23.11 6.37
CA SER A 80 -13.49 -21.78 6.59
C SER A 80 -12.20 -21.60 5.78
N THR A 81 -11.84 -20.34 5.49
CA THR A 81 -10.58 -19.98 4.79
C THR A 81 -9.36 -20.59 5.48
N ASP A 82 -9.26 -20.47 6.82
CA ASP A 82 -8.16 -21.06 7.62
C ASP A 82 -8.08 -22.59 7.45
N THR A 83 -9.23 -23.27 7.46
CA THR A 83 -9.29 -24.72 7.22
C THR A 83 -8.84 -25.07 5.80
N LEU A 84 -9.32 -24.34 4.80
CA LEU A 84 -8.93 -24.55 3.39
C LEU A 84 -7.43 -24.30 3.17
N GLU A 85 -6.86 -23.26 3.78
CA GLU A 85 -5.42 -23.00 3.71
C GLU A 85 -4.59 -24.13 4.34
N LYS A 86 -5.02 -24.65 5.48
CA LYS A 86 -4.38 -25.79 6.14
C LYS A 86 -4.46 -27.05 5.28
N LEU A 87 -5.63 -27.34 4.72
CA LEU A 87 -5.84 -28.50 3.85
C LEU A 87 -5.02 -28.41 2.55
N THR A 88 -4.96 -27.24 1.90
CA THR A 88 -4.19 -27.07 0.67
C THR A 88 -2.68 -27.22 0.89
N LYS A 89 -2.16 -26.80 2.06
CA LYS A 89 -0.75 -26.98 2.44
C LYS A 89 -0.35 -28.45 2.68
N MET A 90 -1.33 -29.33 2.91
CA MET A 90 -1.09 -30.76 3.09
C MET A 90 -1.07 -31.56 1.78
N ALA A 91 -1.22 -30.90 0.62
CA ALA A 91 -1.30 -31.55 -0.67
C ALA A 91 -0.11 -32.49 -0.91
N PRO A 92 -0.35 -33.77 -1.28
CA PRO A 92 0.70 -34.69 -1.71
C PRO A 92 1.24 -34.28 -3.07
N THR A 93 2.48 -34.67 -3.37
CA THR A 93 3.00 -34.63 -4.73
C THR A 93 2.34 -35.74 -5.57
N GLN A 94 2.43 -35.67 -6.90
CA GLN A 94 1.89 -36.71 -7.78
C GLN A 94 2.44 -38.10 -7.47
N GLU A 95 3.74 -38.19 -7.12
CA GLU A 95 4.37 -39.46 -6.74
C GLU A 95 3.84 -40.00 -5.41
N GLU A 96 3.65 -39.11 -4.43
CA GLU A 96 3.08 -39.47 -3.13
C GLU A 96 1.63 -39.91 -3.26
N GLU A 97 0.84 -39.18 -4.05
CA GLU A 97 -0.55 -39.52 -4.36
C GLU A 97 -0.64 -40.91 -4.98
N ALA A 98 0.18 -41.20 -6.00
CA ALA A 98 0.22 -42.49 -6.64
C ALA A 98 0.60 -43.61 -5.64
N LYS A 99 1.57 -43.39 -4.76
CA LYS A 99 1.96 -44.37 -3.74
C LYS A 99 0.85 -44.63 -2.72
N ILE A 100 0.14 -43.57 -2.31
CA ILE A 100 -0.98 -43.66 -1.36
C ILE A 100 -2.14 -44.44 -1.99
N LEU A 101 -2.52 -44.17 -3.25
CA LEU A 101 -3.63 -44.82 -3.94
C LEU A 101 -3.30 -46.28 -4.32
N GLN A 102 -2.04 -46.62 -4.58
CA GLN A 102 -1.58 -47.98 -4.86
C GLN A 102 -1.44 -48.85 -3.60
N PHE A 103 -1.62 -48.24 -2.42
CA PHE A 103 -1.50 -49.02 -1.18
C PHE A 103 -2.63 -50.08 -1.06
N ASN A 104 -2.20 -51.35 -1.08
CA ASN A 104 -3.09 -52.51 -1.01
C ASN A 104 -3.09 -53.20 0.37
N GLY A 105 -2.39 -52.61 1.36
CA GLY A 105 -2.35 -53.12 2.72
C GLY A 105 -3.62 -52.78 3.56
N ASN A 106 -3.56 -53.12 4.83
CA ASN A 106 -4.66 -52.76 5.73
C ASN A 106 -4.62 -51.25 6.07
N PRO A 107 -5.61 -50.44 5.68
CA PRO A 107 -5.66 -48.99 5.93
C PRO A 107 -5.62 -48.60 7.40
N THR A 108 -6.04 -49.50 8.32
CA THR A 108 -6.03 -49.23 9.76
C THR A 108 -4.62 -49.22 10.36
N LYS A 109 -3.64 -49.73 9.64
CA LYS A 109 -2.21 -49.70 10.02
C LYS A 109 -1.48 -48.49 9.50
N LEU A 110 -2.10 -47.66 8.66
CA LEU A 110 -1.51 -46.42 8.20
C LEU A 110 -1.35 -45.41 9.35
N ALA A 111 -0.31 -44.62 9.34
CA ALA A 111 -0.18 -43.50 10.26
C ALA A 111 -1.27 -42.44 9.97
N ASP A 112 -1.51 -41.53 10.90
CA ASP A 112 -2.65 -40.59 10.86
C ASP A 112 -2.71 -39.77 9.57
N ALA A 113 -1.57 -39.28 9.12
CA ALA A 113 -1.45 -38.48 7.90
C ALA A 113 -1.79 -39.29 6.64
N GLU A 114 -1.19 -40.46 6.52
CA GLU A 114 -1.38 -41.39 5.40
C GLU A 114 -2.80 -41.92 5.36
N SER A 115 -3.37 -42.24 6.52
CA SER A 115 -4.75 -42.67 6.64
C SER A 115 -5.72 -41.59 6.20
N PHE A 116 -5.49 -40.35 6.60
CA PHE A 116 -6.29 -39.21 6.17
C PHE A 116 -6.24 -39.04 4.65
N LEU A 117 -5.03 -38.92 4.08
CA LEU A 117 -4.83 -38.75 2.64
C LEU A 117 -5.41 -39.92 1.84
N TYR A 118 -5.19 -41.16 2.27
CA TYR A 118 -5.75 -42.36 1.61
C TYR A 118 -7.29 -42.28 1.50
N HIS A 119 -7.97 -41.98 2.61
CA HIS A 119 -9.43 -41.93 2.61
C HIS A 119 -9.99 -40.75 1.80
N ILE A 120 -9.35 -39.58 1.87
CA ILE A 120 -9.77 -38.40 1.09
C ILE A 120 -9.58 -38.62 -0.40
N LEU A 121 -8.39 -39.05 -0.82
CA LEU A 121 -8.07 -39.27 -2.24
C LEU A 121 -8.85 -40.42 -2.85
N LYS A 122 -9.12 -41.48 -2.08
CA LYS A 122 -9.95 -42.60 -2.53
C LYS A 122 -11.41 -42.23 -2.70
N ALA A 123 -11.94 -41.34 -1.86
CA ALA A 123 -13.31 -40.84 -1.97
C ALA A 123 -13.47 -39.79 -3.06
N VAL A 124 -12.50 -38.87 -3.16
CA VAL A 124 -12.50 -37.74 -4.11
C VAL A 124 -11.08 -37.60 -4.68
N PRO A 125 -10.75 -38.23 -5.83
CA PRO A 125 -9.41 -38.13 -6.44
C PRO A 125 -8.96 -36.68 -6.70
N SER A 126 -9.90 -35.80 -7.00
CA SER A 126 -9.63 -34.36 -7.22
C SER A 126 -9.67 -33.49 -5.94
N ALA A 127 -9.60 -34.09 -4.72
CA ALA A 127 -9.84 -33.40 -3.46
C ALA A 127 -8.97 -32.12 -3.29
N PHE A 128 -7.67 -32.21 -3.50
CA PHE A 128 -6.77 -31.05 -3.31
C PHE A 128 -6.99 -29.96 -4.38
N THR A 129 -7.36 -30.35 -5.57
CA THR A 129 -7.78 -29.43 -6.62
C THR A 129 -9.06 -28.70 -6.25
N ARG A 130 -10.05 -29.41 -5.65
CA ARG A 130 -11.29 -28.82 -5.14
C ARG A 130 -11.03 -27.90 -3.95
N PHE A 131 -10.15 -28.26 -3.01
CA PHE A 131 -9.75 -27.36 -1.92
C PHE A 131 -9.13 -26.06 -2.46
N ASN A 132 -8.25 -26.16 -3.45
CA ASN A 132 -7.65 -24.98 -4.08
C ASN A 132 -8.72 -24.12 -4.79
N ALA A 133 -9.69 -24.72 -5.45
CA ALA A 133 -10.78 -23.98 -6.10
C ALA A 133 -11.69 -23.29 -5.08
N MET A 134 -12.03 -23.98 -3.98
CA MET A 134 -12.82 -23.41 -2.88
C MET A 134 -12.07 -22.27 -2.18
N LEU A 135 -10.77 -22.41 -1.93
CA LEU A 135 -9.94 -21.38 -1.36
C LEU A 135 -9.87 -20.15 -2.26
N PHE A 136 -9.69 -20.36 -3.57
CA PHE A 136 -9.69 -19.27 -4.54
C PHE A 136 -11.04 -18.53 -4.54
N ARG A 137 -12.17 -19.25 -4.54
CA ARG A 137 -13.49 -18.64 -4.46
C ARG A 137 -13.65 -17.77 -3.21
N THR A 138 -13.16 -18.25 -2.06
CA THR A 138 -13.27 -17.50 -0.80
C THR A 138 -12.42 -16.23 -0.81
N ASN A 139 -11.26 -16.25 -1.46
CA ASN A 139 -10.33 -15.12 -1.55
C ASN A 139 -10.64 -14.18 -2.72
N TYR A 140 -11.50 -14.58 -3.67
CA TYR A 140 -11.79 -13.79 -4.87
C TYR A 140 -12.44 -12.44 -4.56
N ASP A 141 -13.46 -12.42 -3.69
CA ASP A 141 -14.19 -11.19 -3.37
C ASP A 141 -13.29 -10.12 -2.72
N PRO A 142 -12.45 -10.43 -1.71
CA PRO A 142 -11.46 -9.48 -1.21
C PRO A 142 -10.49 -8.98 -2.26
N ASP A 143 -9.97 -9.86 -3.11
CA ASP A 143 -8.98 -9.51 -4.15
C ASP A 143 -9.57 -8.59 -5.20
N ILE A 144 -10.78 -8.89 -5.70
CA ILE A 144 -11.45 -8.06 -6.71
C ILE A 144 -11.90 -6.71 -6.13
N LEU A 145 -12.33 -6.69 -4.86
CA LEU A 145 -12.67 -5.45 -4.16
C LEU A 145 -11.44 -4.55 -4.04
N HIS A 146 -10.32 -5.08 -3.58
CA HIS A 146 -9.06 -4.34 -3.48
C HIS A 146 -8.62 -3.77 -4.83
N LEU A 147 -8.79 -4.54 -5.93
CA LEU A 147 -8.49 -4.06 -7.28
C LEU A 147 -9.41 -2.90 -7.69
N LYS A 148 -10.71 -3.00 -7.43
CA LYS A 148 -11.69 -1.94 -7.70
C LYS A 148 -11.42 -0.68 -6.87
N GLU A 149 -11.09 -0.81 -5.59
CA GLU A 149 -10.71 0.31 -4.73
C GLU A 149 -9.45 1.01 -5.22
N SER A 150 -8.46 0.24 -5.69
CA SER A 150 -7.24 0.78 -6.29
C SER A 150 -7.54 1.58 -7.58
N LEU A 151 -8.39 1.04 -8.45
CA LEU A 151 -8.85 1.74 -9.66
C LEU A 151 -9.57 3.04 -9.33
N GLN A 152 -10.47 3.01 -8.35
CA GLN A 152 -11.20 4.18 -7.89
C GLN A 152 -10.24 5.24 -7.31
N ALA A 153 -9.26 4.83 -6.50
CA ALA A 153 -8.28 5.75 -5.92
C ALA A 153 -7.44 6.43 -7.02
N LEU A 154 -7.01 5.71 -8.05
CA LEU A 154 -6.29 6.26 -9.20
C LEU A 154 -7.15 7.25 -10.00
N GLU A 155 -8.40 6.90 -10.29
CA GLU A 155 -9.32 7.78 -11.02
C GLU A 155 -9.62 9.08 -10.25
N LEU A 156 -10.01 8.95 -8.97
CA LEU A 156 -10.31 10.10 -8.13
C LEU A 156 -9.06 10.93 -7.86
N GLY A 157 -7.90 10.32 -7.65
CA GLY A 157 -6.63 11.01 -7.50
C GLY A 157 -6.27 11.86 -8.73
N CYS A 158 -6.46 11.32 -9.94
CA CYS A 158 -6.30 12.10 -11.18
C CYS A 158 -7.27 13.28 -11.26
N LYS A 159 -8.50 13.11 -10.80
CA LYS A 159 -9.53 14.14 -10.78
C LYS A 159 -9.22 15.21 -9.74
N GLU A 160 -8.86 14.83 -8.53
CA GLU A 160 -8.41 15.72 -7.46
C GLU A 160 -7.27 16.63 -7.96
N LEU A 161 -6.24 16.07 -8.56
CA LEU A 161 -5.11 16.86 -9.08
C LEU A 161 -5.53 17.94 -10.06
N LYS A 162 -6.46 17.64 -10.96
CA LYS A 162 -6.90 18.58 -12.01
C LYS A 162 -7.87 19.64 -11.53
N SER A 163 -8.63 19.39 -10.48
CA SER A 163 -9.74 20.24 -10.05
C SER A 163 -9.50 20.97 -8.73
N HIS A 164 -8.49 20.55 -7.94
CA HIS A 164 -8.30 21.09 -6.60
C HIS A 164 -7.66 22.50 -6.63
N GLY A 165 -8.47 23.53 -6.40
CA GLY A 165 -8.09 24.94 -6.54
C GLY A 165 -6.87 25.35 -5.68
N LEU A 166 -6.84 24.91 -4.42
CA LEU A 166 -5.74 25.27 -3.51
C LEU A 166 -4.41 24.62 -3.94
N PHE A 167 -4.44 23.37 -4.42
CA PHE A 167 -3.25 22.71 -4.97
C PHE A 167 -2.73 23.47 -6.20
N LEU A 168 -3.61 23.82 -7.14
CA LEU A 168 -3.24 24.60 -8.32
C LEU A 168 -2.69 25.98 -7.95
N LYS A 169 -3.27 26.61 -6.91
CA LYS A 169 -2.79 27.90 -6.39
C LYS A 169 -1.37 27.81 -5.81
N LEU A 170 -1.06 26.70 -5.12
CA LEU A 170 0.32 26.43 -4.65
C LEU A 170 1.29 26.30 -5.83
N LEU A 171 0.92 25.53 -6.87
CA LEU A 171 1.75 25.37 -8.08
C LEU A 171 1.98 26.72 -8.78
N GLU A 172 0.93 27.55 -8.88
CA GLU A 172 1.02 28.90 -9.45
C GLU A 172 1.98 29.79 -8.63
N ALA A 173 1.87 29.74 -7.30
CA ALA A 173 2.76 30.52 -6.40
C ALA A 173 4.22 30.09 -6.55
N ILE A 174 4.48 28.78 -6.69
CA ILE A 174 5.82 28.23 -6.95
C ILE A 174 6.35 28.71 -8.30
N LEU A 175 5.53 28.66 -9.35
CA LEU A 175 5.92 29.16 -10.67
C LEU A 175 6.27 30.65 -10.64
N LYS A 176 5.44 31.47 -9.97
CA LYS A 176 5.71 32.91 -9.80
C LYS A 176 7.00 33.18 -9.03
N ALA A 177 7.24 32.43 -7.95
CA ALA A 177 8.47 32.55 -7.18
C ALA A 177 9.70 32.17 -8.02
N GLY A 178 9.62 31.05 -8.76
CA GLY A 178 10.68 30.60 -9.66
C GLY A 178 10.98 31.63 -10.77
N ASN A 179 9.94 32.16 -11.41
CA ASN A 179 10.11 33.22 -12.44
C ASN A 179 10.73 34.48 -11.87
N ARG A 180 10.37 34.86 -10.63
CA ARG A 180 10.98 36.04 -9.98
C ARG A 180 12.44 35.80 -9.66
N MET A 181 12.83 34.62 -9.22
CA MET A 181 14.23 34.27 -8.96
C MET A 181 15.07 34.23 -10.24
N ASN A 182 14.46 33.82 -11.36
CA ASN A 182 15.10 33.73 -12.67
C ASN A 182 14.94 35.01 -13.53
N ALA A 183 14.43 36.11 -12.96
CA ALA A 183 14.21 37.33 -13.69
C ALA A 183 15.52 37.84 -14.32
N GLY A 184 15.46 38.26 -15.61
CA GLY A 184 16.64 38.69 -16.36
C GLY A 184 17.49 37.57 -16.95
N THR A 185 17.14 36.30 -16.75
CA THR A 185 17.79 35.17 -17.41
C THR A 185 16.90 34.61 -18.53
N ALA A 186 17.46 33.77 -19.41
CA ALA A 186 16.72 33.05 -20.46
C ALA A 186 15.64 32.11 -19.90
N ARG A 187 15.64 31.82 -18.60
CA ARG A 187 14.70 30.96 -17.89
C ARG A 187 13.63 31.73 -17.12
N GLY A 188 13.68 33.05 -17.10
CA GLY A 188 12.59 33.87 -16.62
C GLY A 188 11.37 33.77 -17.55
N ASN A 189 10.17 34.01 -17.03
CA ASN A 189 8.90 33.91 -17.76
C ASN A 189 8.48 32.50 -18.21
N ALA A 190 8.91 31.47 -17.50
CA ALA A 190 8.44 30.10 -17.72
C ALA A 190 6.92 30.01 -17.57
N GLN A 191 6.27 29.30 -18.48
CA GLN A 191 4.81 29.05 -18.44
C GLN A 191 4.43 27.85 -17.57
N GLY A 192 5.41 27.04 -17.17
CA GLY A 192 5.24 25.86 -16.34
C GLY A 192 6.59 25.33 -15.85
N PHE A 193 6.54 24.27 -15.05
CA PHE A 193 7.74 23.59 -14.56
C PHE A 193 7.43 22.09 -14.37
N ASN A 194 8.49 21.27 -14.38
CA ASN A 194 8.38 19.85 -14.12
C ASN A 194 8.07 19.61 -12.64
N LEU A 195 7.07 18.78 -12.32
CA LEU A 195 6.66 18.50 -10.94
C LEU A 195 7.77 17.86 -10.08
N THR A 196 8.77 17.21 -10.68
CA THR A 196 9.94 16.70 -9.92
C THR A 196 10.66 17.81 -9.16
N ALA A 197 10.59 19.07 -9.62
CA ALA A 197 11.15 20.23 -8.96
C ALA A 197 10.53 20.49 -7.55
N LEU A 198 9.32 20.02 -7.29
CA LEU A 198 8.66 20.17 -5.98
C LEU A 198 9.51 19.59 -4.84
N ARG A 199 10.22 18.49 -5.09
CA ARG A 199 11.10 17.86 -4.09
C ARG A 199 12.29 18.74 -3.68
N LYS A 200 12.69 19.69 -4.52
CA LYS A 200 13.85 20.56 -4.30
C LYS A 200 13.51 21.89 -3.62
N LEU A 201 12.24 22.20 -3.38
CA LEU A 201 11.81 23.48 -2.80
C LEU A 201 12.31 23.70 -1.38
N SER A 202 12.52 22.64 -0.61
CA SER A 202 13.08 22.69 0.73
C SER A 202 14.61 22.90 0.75
N ASP A 203 15.29 22.64 -0.37
CA ASP A 203 16.74 22.79 -0.49
C ASP A 203 17.14 24.25 -0.79
N VAL A 204 16.23 25.01 -1.41
CA VAL A 204 16.45 26.43 -1.73
C VAL A 204 16.22 27.26 -0.48
N LYS A 205 17.29 27.83 0.08
CA LYS A 205 17.29 28.62 1.31
C LYS A 205 17.48 30.10 1.03
N SER A 206 16.91 30.91 1.93
CA SER A 206 17.20 32.37 1.98
C SER A 206 18.67 32.65 2.28
N THR A 207 19.13 33.88 2.06
CA THR A 207 20.51 34.31 2.29
C THR A 207 20.96 34.11 3.75
N ASP A 208 20.06 34.18 4.71
CA ASP A 208 20.34 33.95 6.14
C ASP A 208 20.22 32.45 6.53
N GLY A 209 19.87 31.56 5.58
CA GLY A 209 19.73 30.13 5.78
C GLY A 209 18.54 29.67 6.64
N LYS A 210 17.70 30.60 7.12
CA LYS A 210 16.64 30.31 8.10
C LYS A 210 15.30 29.92 7.49
N THR A 211 15.05 30.33 6.25
CA THR A 211 13.77 30.15 5.58
C THR A 211 14.00 29.46 4.23
N THR A 212 13.21 28.46 3.89
CA THR A 212 13.27 27.81 2.58
C THR A 212 12.28 28.47 1.61
N LEU A 213 12.46 28.24 0.31
CA LEU A 213 11.52 28.69 -0.70
C LEU A 213 10.11 28.13 -0.44
N LEU A 214 10.01 26.89 0.01
CA LEU A 214 8.72 26.28 0.38
C LEU A 214 8.05 27.04 1.53
N HIS A 215 8.78 27.39 2.58
CA HIS A 215 8.23 28.22 3.67
C HIS A 215 7.67 29.55 3.16
N PHE A 216 8.42 30.24 2.31
CA PHE A 216 7.97 31.50 1.72
C PHE A 216 6.67 31.33 0.91
N VAL A 217 6.61 30.30 0.04
CA VAL A 217 5.41 30.04 -0.77
C VAL A 217 4.21 29.69 0.10
N VAL A 218 4.37 28.81 1.09
CA VAL A 218 3.31 28.41 2.02
C VAL A 218 2.78 29.63 2.78
N GLU A 219 3.66 30.49 3.31
CA GLU A 219 3.24 31.72 3.99
C GLU A 219 2.44 32.65 3.06
N GLN A 220 2.89 32.86 1.82
CA GLN A 220 2.20 33.72 0.87
C GLN A 220 0.80 33.19 0.53
N VAL A 221 0.69 31.87 0.30
CA VAL A 221 -0.62 31.24 0.01
C VAL A 221 -1.52 31.26 1.24
N ALA A 222 -0.99 30.95 2.44
CA ALA A 222 -1.74 31.03 3.69
C ALA A 222 -2.32 32.44 3.95
N ARG A 223 -1.51 33.49 3.80
CA ARG A 223 -2.01 34.90 3.91
C ARG A 223 -3.11 35.19 2.90
N SER A 224 -2.96 34.69 1.68
CA SER A 224 -4.01 34.85 0.66
C SER A 224 -5.30 34.15 1.02
N GLU A 225 -5.24 32.90 1.51
CA GLU A 225 -6.42 32.14 1.94
C GLU A 225 -7.08 32.74 3.18
N GLY A 226 -6.29 33.18 4.16
CA GLY A 226 -6.83 33.86 5.36
C GLY A 226 -7.54 35.17 5.01
N ARG A 227 -7.02 35.94 4.06
CA ARG A 227 -7.68 37.15 3.56
C ARG A 227 -9.01 36.81 2.87
N HIS A 228 -9.04 35.78 2.04
CA HIS A 228 -10.27 35.29 1.42
C HIS A 228 -11.30 34.82 2.45
N HIS A 229 -10.84 34.14 3.48
CA HIS A 229 -11.72 33.66 4.55
C HIS A 229 -12.42 34.81 5.29
N LEU A 230 -11.69 35.87 5.67
CA LEU A 230 -12.26 37.06 6.30
C LEU A 230 -13.25 37.79 5.40
N ILE A 231 -12.94 37.96 4.11
CA ILE A 231 -13.85 38.61 3.16
C ILE A 231 -15.15 37.79 3.03
N SER A 232 -15.07 36.49 2.93
CA SER A 232 -16.24 35.60 2.86
C SER A 232 -17.09 35.66 4.13
N GLN A 233 -16.48 35.69 5.31
CA GLN A 233 -17.20 35.85 6.58
C GLN A 233 -17.93 37.18 6.65
N ASN A 234 -17.29 38.28 6.29
CA ASN A 234 -17.89 39.60 6.30
C ASN A 234 -19.07 39.69 5.33
N HIS A 235 -18.97 39.08 4.14
CA HIS A 235 -20.11 39.02 3.18
C HIS A 235 -21.24 38.14 3.68
N SER A 236 -21.00 37.08 4.43
CA SER A 236 -22.04 36.21 4.99
C SER A 236 -22.79 36.87 6.15
N LEU A 237 -22.06 37.63 6.99
CA LEU A 237 -22.63 38.42 8.10
C LEU A 237 -23.44 39.61 7.58
N GLY A 238 -22.95 40.33 6.55
CA GLY A 238 -23.69 41.47 5.93
C GLY A 238 -24.98 41.07 5.25
N ARG A 239 -25.15 39.83 4.78
CA ARG A 239 -26.41 39.29 4.24
C ARG A 239 -27.42 38.91 5.33
N ARG A 240 -26.98 38.58 6.55
CA ARG A 240 -27.88 38.19 7.65
C ARG A 240 -28.42 39.38 8.46
N ILE A 241 -27.72 40.51 8.43
CA ILE A 241 -28.08 41.70 9.17
C ILE A 241 -28.21 42.82 8.15
N GLY A 242 -29.43 43.01 7.64
CA GLY A 242 -29.76 44.08 6.69
C GLY A 242 -29.71 45.48 7.34
N GLN A 243 -28.61 45.80 7.97
CA GLN A 243 -28.38 47.15 8.53
C GLN A 243 -26.85 47.39 8.62
N SER A 244 -26.46 48.54 8.12
CA SER A 244 -25.11 49.13 8.22
C SER A 244 -24.52 49.02 9.61
N ILE A 245 -23.64 48.06 9.83
CA ILE A 245 -22.71 48.15 10.95
C ILE A 245 -21.43 48.74 10.40
N SER A 246 -21.22 49.99 10.79
CA SER A 246 -20.04 50.79 10.57
C SER A 246 -18.78 49.96 10.91
N THR A 247 -17.87 49.92 9.98
CA THR A 247 -16.55 49.31 9.98
C THR A 247 -15.59 50.06 10.91
N GLU A 248 -15.96 50.32 12.17
CA GLU A 248 -15.12 51.14 13.07
C GLU A 248 -14.07 50.36 13.88
N ASN A 249 -14.12 49.00 13.89
CA ASN A 249 -13.16 48.20 14.69
C ASN A 249 -12.01 47.57 13.89
N SER A 250 -11.94 47.74 12.57
CA SER A 250 -10.83 47.17 11.76
C SER A 250 -9.67 48.12 11.48
N ASP A 251 -9.82 49.41 11.80
CA ASP A 251 -8.81 50.44 11.53
C ASP A 251 -7.72 50.60 12.61
N SER A 252 -7.83 49.91 13.75
CA SER A 252 -6.86 49.99 14.83
C SER A 252 -5.69 48.99 14.74
N LEU A 253 -5.81 47.93 13.92
CA LEU A 253 -4.76 46.94 13.80
C LEU A 253 -3.66 47.40 12.87
N THR A 254 -2.41 47.21 13.25
CA THR A 254 -1.25 47.50 12.41
C THR A 254 -1.23 46.55 11.20
N ALA A 255 -0.53 46.90 10.12
CA ALA A 255 -0.38 46.05 8.94
C ALA A 255 0.23 44.69 9.28
N GLU A 256 1.14 44.65 10.29
CA GLU A 256 1.77 43.43 10.77
C GLU A 256 0.81 42.52 11.54
N GLU A 257 -0.09 43.10 12.33
CA GLU A 257 -1.12 42.34 13.06
C GLU A 257 -2.14 41.75 12.10
N LYS A 258 -2.59 42.51 11.11
CA LYS A 258 -3.45 41.99 10.03
C LYS A 258 -2.80 40.85 9.23
N ASP A 259 -1.53 40.98 8.88
CA ASP A 259 -0.78 39.94 8.19
C ASP A 259 -0.64 38.66 9.04
N LYS A 260 -0.45 38.81 10.34
CA LYS A 260 -0.41 37.68 11.28
C LYS A 260 -1.78 37.02 11.42
N GLU A 261 -2.84 37.79 11.48
CA GLU A 261 -4.24 37.27 11.51
C GLU A 261 -4.55 36.49 10.24
N TYR A 262 -4.23 37.01 9.06
CA TYR A 262 -4.42 36.29 7.79
C TYR A 262 -3.63 34.98 7.77
N LEU A 263 -2.39 34.98 8.27
CA LEU A 263 -1.57 33.78 8.32
C LEU A 263 -2.19 32.72 9.26
N MET A 264 -2.66 33.15 10.44
CA MET A 264 -3.31 32.25 11.40
C MET A 264 -4.60 31.61 10.86
N LEU A 265 -5.38 32.35 10.06
CA LEU A 265 -6.61 31.86 9.45
C LEU A 265 -6.34 30.96 8.23
N GLY A 266 -5.29 31.21 7.49
CA GLY A 266 -5.00 30.47 6.27
C GLY A 266 -4.19 29.18 6.48
N LEU A 267 -3.39 29.06 7.55
CA LEU A 267 -2.60 27.84 7.83
C LEU A 267 -3.48 26.60 7.99
N PRO A 268 -4.60 26.60 8.75
CA PRO A 268 -5.47 25.44 8.87
C PRO A 268 -6.06 24.98 7.51
N VAL A 269 -6.31 25.91 6.59
CA VAL A 269 -6.81 25.59 5.25
C VAL A 269 -5.74 24.80 4.47
N LEU A 270 -4.48 25.20 4.56
CA LEU A 270 -3.37 24.47 3.93
C LEU A 270 -3.07 23.12 4.61
N GLU A 271 -3.20 23.03 5.93
CA GLU A 271 -3.10 21.77 6.67
C GLU A 271 -4.18 20.77 6.21
N GLY A 272 -5.40 21.26 5.93
CA GLY A 272 -6.51 20.46 5.40
C GLY A 272 -6.26 19.87 4.01
N LEU A 273 -5.40 20.49 3.20
CA LEU A 273 -5.12 20.08 1.82
C LEU A 273 -4.71 18.60 1.69
N SER A 274 -3.92 18.11 2.62
CA SER A 274 -3.48 16.70 2.66
C SER A 274 -4.63 15.72 2.89
N THR A 275 -5.71 16.14 3.55
CA THR A 275 -6.93 15.36 3.77
C THR A 275 -7.84 15.42 2.54
N GLU A 276 -7.93 16.58 1.93
CA GLU A 276 -8.76 16.81 0.73
C GLU A 276 -8.21 16.06 -0.50
N LEU A 277 -6.89 15.87 -0.60
CA LEU A 277 -6.21 15.08 -1.62
C LEU A 277 -5.95 13.63 -1.14
N SER A 278 -6.91 13.03 -0.42
CA SER A 278 -6.76 11.70 0.17
C SER A 278 -6.62 10.58 -0.87
N ASN A 279 -7.28 10.70 -2.04
CA ASN A 279 -7.18 9.69 -3.09
C ASN A 279 -5.83 9.76 -3.81
N VAL A 280 -5.22 10.94 -3.93
CA VAL A 280 -3.83 11.08 -4.40
C VAL A 280 -2.88 10.31 -3.48
N LYS A 281 -3.06 10.42 -2.16
CA LYS A 281 -2.24 9.70 -1.17
C LYS A 281 -2.49 8.18 -1.21
N LYS A 282 -3.74 7.75 -1.39
CA LYS A 282 -4.07 6.33 -1.61
C LYS A 282 -3.41 5.80 -2.87
N ALA A 283 -3.53 6.53 -3.99
CA ALA A 283 -2.91 6.17 -5.26
C ALA A 283 -1.38 6.07 -5.18
N ALA A 284 -0.73 6.93 -4.40
CA ALA A 284 0.72 6.89 -4.18
C ALA A 284 1.21 5.64 -3.42
N ASN A 285 0.32 4.98 -2.66
CA ASN A 285 0.65 3.77 -1.91
C ASN A 285 0.36 2.47 -2.70
N ILE A 286 -0.20 2.57 -3.91
CA ILE A 286 -0.47 1.40 -4.75
C ILE A 286 0.85 0.85 -5.30
N GLU A 287 1.11 -0.43 -5.03
CA GLU A 287 2.22 -1.15 -5.62
C GLU A 287 1.87 -1.54 -7.06
N TYR A 288 2.48 -0.83 -8.01
CA TYR A 288 2.11 -0.89 -9.42
C TYR A 288 2.16 -2.31 -10.02
N ASP A 289 3.24 -3.05 -9.78
CA ASP A 289 3.42 -4.37 -10.37
C ASP A 289 2.38 -5.36 -9.81
N ASN A 290 2.11 -5.29 -8.52
CA ASN A 290 1.08 -6.11 -7.88
C ASN A 290 -0.32 -5.77 -8.44
N PHE A 291 -0.64 -4.47 -8.54
CA PHE A 291 -1.90 -3.99 -9.09
C PHE A 291 -2.12 -4.43 -10.55
N ILE A 292 -1.12 -4.31 -11.42
CA ILE A 292 -1.24 -4.71 -12.84
C ILE A 292 -1.37 -6.23 -12.97
N ASN A 293 -0.60 -6.99 -12.17
CA ASN A 293 -0.59 -8.44 -12.25
C ASN A 293 -1.83 -9.09 -11.62
N MET A 294 -2.47 -8.45 -10.66
CA MET A 294 -3.63 -9.01 -9.93
C MET A 294 -4.77 -9.41 -10.87
N CYS A 295 -5.20 -8.52 -11.77
CA CYS A 295 -6.26 -8.82 -12.72
C CYS A 295 -5.89 -10.02 -13.63
N SER A 296 -4.65 -10.07 -14.10
CA SER A 296 -4.17 -11.17 -14.94
C SER A 296 -4.12 -12.49 -14.17
N THR A 297 -3.65 -12.46 -12.93
CA THR A 297 -3.60 -13.61 -12.02
C THR A 297 -5.00 -14.17 -11.76
N LEU A 298 -5.97 -13.32 -11.44
CA LEU A 298 -7.37 -13.72 -11.24
C LEU A 298 -7.94 -14.37 -12.51
N CYS A 299 -7.71 -13.79 -13.69
CA CYS A 299 -8.14 -14.37 -14.97
C CYS A 299 -7.53 -15.75 -15.23
N VAL A 300 -6.23 -15.92 -14.96
CA VAL A 300 -5.54 -17.21 -15.14
C VAL A 300 -6.15 -18.25 -14.19
N ARG A 301 -6.35 -17.91 -12.93
CA ARG A 301 -6.92 -18.83 -11.91
C ARG A 301 -8.35 -19.25 -12.27
N VAL A 302 -9.20 -18.31 -12.70
CA VAL A 302 -10.56 -18.63 -13.18
C VAL A 302 -10.51 -19.60 -14.38
N THR A 303 -9.58 -19.37 -15.33
CA THR A 303 -9.42 -20.24 -16.49
C THR A 303 -8.94 -21.65 -16.09
N GLU A 304 -7.97 -21.75 -15.18
CA GLU A 304 -7.48 -23.02 -14.63
C GLU A 304 -8.60 -23.83 -13.98
N ILE A 305 -9.38 -23.21 -13.09
CA ILE A 305 -10.50 -23.88 -12.41
C ILE A 305 -11.54 -24.32 -13.45
N ARG A 306 -11.83 -23.52 -14.46
CA ARG A 306 -12.74 -23.91 -15.53
C ARG A 306 -12.23 -25.14 -16.31
N GLN A 307 -10.94 -25.22 -16.58
CA GLN A 307 -10.35 -26.40 -17.20
C GLN A 307 -10.46 -27.64 -16.33
N LEU A 308 -10.20 -27.50 -15.02
CA LEU A 308 -10.34 -28.58 -14.06
C LEU A 308 -11.75 -29.13 -14.03
N MET A 309 -12.75 -28.25 -14.04
CA MET A 309 -14.17 -28.67 -14.05
C MET A 309 -14.54 -29.45 -15.31
N ARG A 310 -13.92 -29.19 -16.46
CA ARG A 310 -14.14 -29.98 -17.70
C ARG A 310 -13.63 -31.41 -17.59
N HIS A 311 -12.59 -31.65 -16.77
CA HIS A 311 -12.01 -32.96 -16.56
C HIS A 311 -12.66 -33.74 -15.39
N CYS A 312 -13.37 -33.06 -14.49
CA CYS A 312 -14.23 -33.73 -13.52
C CYS A 312 -15.47 -34.22 -14.26
N GLY A 313 -15.48 -35.51 -14.63
CA GLY A 313 -16.53 -36.11 -15.46
C GLY A 313 -17.94 -35.94 -14.90
N ASN A 314 -18.92 -36.15 -15.78
CA ASN A 314 -20.37 -35.99 -15.53
C ASN A 314 -20.94 -36.87 -14.38
N ASP A 315 -20.12 -37.73 -13.77
CA ASP A 315 -20.54 -38.71 -12.76
C ASP A 315 -20.56 -38.18 -11.30
N GLU A 316 -20.02 -36.95 -11.11
CA GLU A 316 -20.04 -36.34 -9.80
C GLU A 316 -21.34 -35.52 -9.62
N ARG A 317 -22.37 -36.16 -9.15
CA ARG A 317 -23.62 -35.57 -8.61
C ARG A 317 -23.27 -34.69 -7.41
N GLY A 318 -22.69 -33.53 -7.62
CA GLY A 318 -22.23 -32.74 -6.48
C GLY A 318 -22.63 -31.28 -6.54
N GLY A 319 -22.96 -30.76 -5.39
CA GLY A 319 -23.14 -29.33 -5.16
C GLY A 319 -21.92 -28.54 -5.64
N PHE A 320 -20.68 -29.11 -5.50
CA PHE A 320 -19.43 -28.52 -5.94
C PHE A 320 -19.46 -28.02 -7.40
N MET A 321 -19.94 -28.85 -8.34
CA MET A 321 -19.99 -28.45 -9.75
C MET A 321 -20.96 -27.30 -9.98
N ARG A 322 -22.10 -27.30 -9.32
CA ARG A 322 -23.09 -26.22 -9.41
C ARG A 322 -22.57 -24.93 -8.82
N GLU A 323 -21.98 -24.99 -7.62
CA GLU A 323 -21.42 -23.84 -6.92
C GLU A 323 -20.25 -23.22 -7.70
N MET A 324 -19.33 -24.04 -8.19
CA MET A 324 -18.20 -23.55 -8.97
C MET A 324 -18.61 -22.99 -10.33
N LYS A 325 -19.62 -23.59 -10.99
CA LYS A 325 -20.12 -23.08 -12.28
C LYS A 325 -20.69 -21.68 -12.14
N GLY A 326 -21.58 -21.46 -11.15
CA GLY A 326 -22.16 -20.14 -10.87
C GLY A 326 -21.06 -19.10 -10.59
N PHE A 327 -20.15 -19.42 -9.66
CA PHE A 327 -19.02 -18.57 -9.35
C PHE A 327 -18.16 -18.21 -10.58
N LEU A 328 -17.84 -19.19 -11.43
CA LEU A 328 -17.00 -18.93 -12.62
C LEU A 328 -17.70 -18.05 -13.66
N GLU A 329 -19.01 -18.22 -13.84
CA GLU A 329 -19.80 -17.38 -14.76
C GLU A 329 -19.83 -15.93 -14.29
N GLU A 330 -20.08 -15.69 -12.99
CA GLU A 330 -20.11 -14.36 -12.38
C GLU A 330 -18.73 -13.71 -12.39
N SER A 331 -17.68 -14.41 -11.96
CA SER A 331 -16.32 -13.88 -11.91
C SER A 331 -15.74 -13.56 -13.28
N GLU A 332 -16.03 -14.33 -14.31
CA GLU A 332 -15.58 -14.03 -15.67
C GLU A 332 -16.18 -12.75 -16.21
N GLU A 333 -17.47 -12.54 -16.00
CA GLU A 333 -18.14 -11.31 -16.46
C GLU A 333 -17.62 -10.10 -15.70
N GLU A 334 -17.45 -10.22 -14.38
CA GLU A 334 -16.88 -9.17 -13.55
C GLU A 334 -15.44 -8.83 -13.97
N LEU A 335 -14.60 -9.82 -14.20
CA LEU A 335 -13.21 -9.61 -14.64
C LEU A 335 -13.11 -8.96 -16.01
N LYS A 336 -14.05 -9.23 -16.92
CA LYS A 336 -14.10 -8.51 -18.22
C LYS A 336 -14.32 -7.01 -18.01
N VAL A 337 -15.28 -6.65 -17.15
CA VAL A 337 -15.59 -5.26 -16.83
C VAL A 337 -14.38 -4.58 -16.15
N VAL A 338 -13.80 -5.23 -15.16
CA VAL A 338 -12.64 -4.68 -14.43
C VAL A 338 -11.42 -4.51 -15.33
N ARG A 339 -11.18 -5.41 -16.29
CA ARG A 339 -10.08 -5.28 -17.25
C ARG A 339 -10.24 -4.07 -18.17
N VAL A 340 -11.44 -3.82 -18.65
CA VAL A 340 -11.75 -2.62 -19.46
C VAL A 340 -11.54 -1.36 -18.63
N GLU A 341 -12.01 -1.37 -17.39
CA GLU A 341 -11.86 -0.26 -16.47
C GLU A 341 -10.39 0.00 -16.10
N GLN A 342 -9.61 -1.05 -15.88
CA GLN A 342 -8.16 -0.94 -15.64
C GLN A 342 -7.45 -0.25 -16.82
N ALA A 343 -7.77 -0.63 -18.05
CA ALA A 343 -7.18 0.00 -19.23
C ALA A 343 -7.57 1.49 -19.33
N ARG A 344 -8.84 1.82 -19.06
CA ARG A 344 -9.36 3.20 -19.06
C ARG A 344 -8.66 4.08 -18.02
N VAL A 345 -8.57 3.57 -16.79
CA VAL A 345 -7.96 4.31 -15.68
C VAL A 345 -6.46 4.48 -15.90
N MET A 346 -5.76 3.48 -16.40
CA MET A 346 -4.33 3.60 -16.70
C MET A 346 -4.04 4.60 -17.81
N GLU A 347 -4.90 4.70 -18.82
CA GLU A 347 -4.77 5.76 -19.83
C GLU A 347 -5.04 7.15 -19.22
N LEU A 348 -6.00 7.27 -18.29
CA LEU A 348 -6.23 8.52 -17.56
C LEU A 348 -5.01 8.93 -16.72
N VAL A 349 -4.39 7.97 -16.00
CA VAL A 349 -3.15 8.20 -15.24
C VAL A 349 -2.04 8.69 -16.16
N LYS A 350 -1.84 8.02 -17.30
CA LYS A 350 -0.83 8.40 -18.29
C LYS A 350 -1.03 9.84 -18.80
N ARG A 351 -2.26 10.21 -19.20
CA ARG A 351 -2.59 11.58 -19.65
C ARG A 351 -2.38 12.60 -18.54
N THR A 352 -2.72 12.26 -17.30
CA THR A 352 -2.52 13.17 -16.15
C THR A 352 -1.04 13.35 -15.86
N THR A 353 -0.23 12.28 -15.93
CA THR A 353 1.22 12.34 -15.77
C THR A 353 1.89 13.20 -16.86
N GLN A 354 1.43 13.07 -18.10
CA GLN A 354 1.90 13.87 -19.22
C GLN A 354 1.51 15.35 -19.06
N TYR A 355 0.28 15.63 -18.63
CA TYR A 355 -0.17 17.00 -18.39
C TYR A 355 0.73 17.74 -17.37
N TYR A 356 1.13 17.05 -16.31
CA TYR A 356 2.00 17.63 -15.28
C TYR A 356 3.49 17.49 -15.58
N GLN A 357 3.87 16.87 -16.69
CA GLN A 357 5.28 16.58 -17.02
C GLN A 357 6.03 15.98 -15.84
N ALA A 358 5.36 15.05 -15.12
CA ALA A 358 5.91 14.45 -13.91
C ALA A 358 7.07 13.48 -14.19
N VAL A 359 7.35 13.18 -15.46
CA VAL A 359 8.44 12.31 -15.91
C VAL A 359 9.31 13.13 -16.87
N ALA A 360 10.61 13.18 -16.62
CA ALA A 360 11.53 13.80 -17.56
C ALA A 360 11.57 12.99 -18.88
N PRO A 361 11.70 13.64 -20.06
CA PRO A 361 11.73 12.94 -21.35
C PRO A 361 12.81 11.85 -21.47
N LYS A 362 13.85 11.93 -20.64
CA LYS A 362 14.98 10.98 -20.61
C LYS A 362 14.77 9.78 -19.69
N ASP A 363 13.79 9.82 -18.79
CA ASP A 363 13.50 8.74 -17.82
C ASP A 363 12.52 7.72 -18.39
N LYS A 364 12.98 6.92 -19.36
CA LYS A 364 12.17 5.80 -19.91
C LYS A 364 11.82 4.71 -18.88
N GLY A 365 12.37 4.76 -17.67
CA GLY A 365 12.14 3.80 -16.58
C GLY A 365 11.41 4.35 -15.36
N ALA A 366 10.82 5.54 -15.45
CA ALA A 366 10.11 6.13 -14.31
C ALA A 366 8.88 5.30 -13.94
N PRO A 367 8.62 5.07 -12.64
CA PRO A 367 7.44 4.33 -12.20
C PRO A 367 6.14 4.96 -12.72
N PRO A 368 5.19 4.19 -13.24
CA PRO A 368 3.95 4.72 -13.83
C PRO A 368 3.11 5.58 -12.88
N LEU A 369 3.22 5.34 -11.56
CA LEU A 369 2.50 6.08 -10.52
C LEU A 369 3.35 7.18 -9.85
N GLN A 370 4.51 7.54 -10.43
CA GLN A 370 5.44 8.53 -9.87
C GLN A 370 4.79 9.89 -9.62
N LEU A 371 3.83 10.29 -10.44
CA LEU A 371 3.07 11.53 -10.25
C LEU A 371 2.46 11.63 -8.84
N PHE A 372 1.76 10.58 -8.41
CA PHE A 372 1.10 10.56 -7.10
C PHE A 372 2.12 10.57 -5.96
N LEU A 373 3.25 9.87 -6.13
CA LEU A 373 4.32 9.85 -5.14
C LEU A 373 4.96 11.23 -4.97
N ILE A 374 5.25 11.94 -6.08
CA ILE A 374 5.79 13.31 -6.04
C ILE A 374 4.82 14.24 -5.31
N VAL A 375 3.53 14.16 -5.62
CA VAL A 375 2.53 15.03 -4.98
C VAL A 375 2.33 14.66 -3.52
N LYS A 376 2.30 13.39 -3.16
CA LYS A 376 2.26 12.96 -1.76
C LYS A 376 3.43 13.54 -0.96
N ASP A 377 4.67 13.37 -1.45
CA ASP A 377 5.88 13.92 -0.81
C ASP A 377 5.76 15.46 -0.65
N PHE A 378 5.24 16.13 -1.66
CA PHE A 378 5.02 17.58 -1.61
C PHE A 378 3.97 17.98 -0.57
N LEU A 379 2.84 17.28 -0.49
CA LEU A 379 1.81 17.52 0.52
C LEU A 379 2.33 17.32 1.94
N ASP A 380 3.14 16.29 2.15
CA ASP A 380 3.76 16.02 3.46
C ASP A 380 4.75 17.13 3.83
N MET A 381 5.54 17.65 2.87
CA MET A 381 6.41 18.81 3.09
C MET A 381 5.62 20.09 3.40
N VAL A 382 4.51 20.35 2.70
CA VAL A 382 3.63 21.50 2.98
C VAL A 382 3.07 21.42 4.39
N GLY A 383 2.55 20.25 4.80
CA GLY A 383 2.04 20.02 6.14
C GLY A 383 3.10 20.28 7.22
N GLN A 384 4.33 19.79 7.03
CA GLN A 384 5.43 20.03 7.96
C GLN A 384 5.76 21.53 8.07
N VAL A 385 5.80 22.24 6.96
CA VAL A 385 6.05 23.69 6.94
C VAL A 385 4.92 24.46 7.65
N CYS A 386 3.66 24.08 7.45
CA CYS A 386 2.54 24.68 8.19
C CYS A 386 2.70 24.52 9.71
N LEU A 387 3.07 23.34 10.17
CA LEU A 387 3.35 23.07 11.59
C LEU A 387 4.52 23.92 12.11
N ASP A 388 5.58 24.09 11.34
CA ASP A 388 6.74 24.87 11.76
C ASP A 388 6.40 26.37 11.85
N ILE A 389 5.60 26.89 10.93
CA ILE A 389 5.12 28.28 10.97
C ILE A 389 4.18 28.46 12.16
N SER A 390 3.23 27.56 12.40
CA SER A 390 2.31 27.61 13.55
C SER A 390 3.06 27.62 14.89
N ARG A 391 4.09 26.79 15.03
CA ARG A 391 4.95 26.77 16.23
C ARG A 391 5.73 28.08 16.42
N LYS A 392 6.25 28.68 15.33
CA LYS A 392 6.94 29.98 15.40
C LYS A 392 6.00 31.10 15.84
N LEU A 393 4.75 31.11 15.36
CA LEU A 393 3.73 32.08 15.75
C LEU A 393 3.35 31.95 17.22
N GLN A 394 3.19 30.74 17.74
CA GLN A 394 2.89 30.48 19.14
C GLN A 394 4.03 30.95 20.06
N LYS A 395 5.30 30.67 19.72
CA LYS A 395 6.46 31.10 20.51
C LYS A 395 6.57 32.61 20.60
N LYS A 396 6.27 33.36 19.53
CA LYS A 396 6.25 34.83 19.55
C LYS A 396 5.15 35.42 20.44
N ASN A 397 4.08 34.67 20.69
CA ASN A 397 2.97 35.12 21.59
C ASN A 397 3.24 34.87 23.08
N VAL A 398 4.24 34.03 23.43
CA VAL A 398 4.54 33.60 24.80
C VAL A 398 5.67 34.45 25.43
N THR A 399 6.41 35.25 24.68
CA THR A 399 7.44 36.16 25.24
C THR A 399 6.79 37.45 25.70
N PRO A 400 6.68 37.71 27.06
CA PRO A 400 6.28 39.04 27.56
C PRO A 400 7.36 40.05 27.18
N PRO A 401 7.02 41.33 26.96
CA PRO A 401 8.03 42.38 26.79
C PRO A 401 8.75 42.61 28.12
N LEU A 402 9.96 42.08 28.24
CA LEU A 402 10.85 42.53 29.30
C LEU A 402 11.36 43.93 28.93
N GLY A 403 10.98 44.88 29.73
CA GLY A 403 11.21 46.29 29.51
C GLY A 403 12.67 46.74 29.54
N SER A 404 12.80 47.97 29.10
CA SER A 404 13.83 48.98 29.22
C SER A 404 14.85 49.13 28.07
N SER A 405 14.46 49.98 27.15
CA SER A 405 15.06 51.30 26.80
C SER A 405 16.46 51.38 26.17
N PRO A 406 16.71 52.45 25.44
CA PRO A 406 17.08 52.44 24.04
C PRO A 406 18.57 52.83 23.88
N PRO A 407 19.19 53.10 22.74
CA PRO A 407 18.70 53.80 21.57
C PRO A 407 19.34 53.50 20.22
N LEU A 408 18.77 54.11 19.20
CA LEU A 408 19.39 54.66 17.96
C LEU A 408 19.61 53.72 16.76
N SER A 409 18.64 53.86 15.87
CA SER A 409 18.71 54.09 14.39
C SER A 409 20.04 53.87 13.64
N PRO A 410 20.08 53.63 12.33
CA PRO A 410 19.07 54.05 11.36
C PRO A 410 18.72 53.00 10.28
N SER A 411 17.58 53.23 9.68
CA SER A 411 17.13 52.84 8.38
C SER A 411 18.25 52.39 7.41
N MET A 412 18.19 51.11 7.01
CA MET A 412 18.73 50.67 5.75
C MET A 412 17.73 49.75 5.08
N LYS A 413 17.07 50.28 4.07
CA LYS A 413 16.35 49.50 3.06
C LYS A 413 17.39 48.67 2.33
N THR A 414 17.67 47.47 2.77
CA THR A 414 18.52 46.55 2.01
C THR A 414 17.65 45.88 0.99
N LEU A 415 17.79 46.30 -0.26
CA LEU A 415 17.40 45.48 -1.41
C LEU A 415 18.18 44.17 -1.28
N VAL A 416 17.46 43.08 -1.02
CA VAL A 416 18.03 41.74 -0.96
C VAL A 416 18.40 41.33 -2.39
N SER A 417 19.68 41.42 -2.70
CA SER A 417 20.26 40.94 -3.96
C SER A 417 20.39 39.41 -3.85
N PHE A 418 19.62 38.69 -4.61
CA PHE A 418 19.72 37.23 -4.77
C PHE A 418 20.82 36.88 -5.78
N THR A 419 22.06 37.01 -5.39
CA THR A 419 23.17 36.55 -6.21
C THR A 419 23.76 35.28 -5.62
N ASN A 420 23.79 34.23 -6.43
CA ASN A 420 24.41 32.91 -6.24
C ASN A 420 23.59 31.73 -5.82
N PHE A 421 22.43 31.47 -6.46
CA PHE A 421 21.78 30.17 -6.39
C PHE A 421 21.74 29.45 -7.75
N HIS A 422 22.84 29.53 -8.50
CA HIS A 422 22.77 29.28 -9.94
C HIS A 422 22.98 27.84 -10.40
N SER A 423 23.37 26.88 -9.56
CA SER A 423 23.84 25.61 -10.11
C SER A 423 22.92 24.39 -9.91
N HIS A 424 22.07 24.35 -8.88
CA HIS A 424 21.30 23.11 -8.58
C HIS A 424 19.82 23.07 -8.99
N PHE A 425 19.16 24.21 -9.06
CA PHE A 425 17.75 24.25 -9.53
C PHE A 425 17.65 24.14 -11.07
N MET A 426 18.78 24.18 -11.75
CA MET A 426 18.93 24.51 -13.14
C MET A 426 18.98 23.31 -14.09
N SER A 427 19.28 22.09 -13.62
CA SER A 427 19.40 20.93 -14.52
C SER A 427 18.06 20.36 -14.98
N ASP A 428 16.98 20.59 -14.20
CA ASP A 428 15.67 19.98 -14.50
C ASP A 428 14.71 20.90 -15.27
N MET A 429 15.04 22.21 -15.38
CA MET A 429 14.18 23.18 -16.09
C MET A 429 14.54 23.37 -17.57
N SER A 430 15.62 22.75 -18.04
CA SER A 430 16.20 23.05 -19.37
C SER A 430 15.74 22.16 -20.53
N SER A 431 14.77 21.25 -20.31
CA SER A 431 14.43 20.24 -21.33
C SER A 431 13.15 20.49 -22.13
N THR A 432 12.59 21.68 -22.15
CA THR A 432 11.32 21.94 -22.86
C THR A 432 11.38 23.05 -23.92
N SER A 433 12.52 23.32 -24.54
CA SER A 433 12.56 24.18 -25.70
C SER A 433 13.58 23.71 -26.74
N GLU A 434 13.26 22.60 -27.40
CA GLU A 434 13.68 22.37 -28.77
C GLU A 434 12.39 22.13 -29.56
N SER A 435 11.98 23.20 -30.24
CA SER A 435 11.04 23.17 -31.35
C SER A 435 11.74 22.44 -32.49
N ASP A 436 11.18 21.31 -32.90
CA ASP A 436 11.42 20.72 -34.19
C ASP A 436 10.78 21.63 -35.26
N ASP A 437 11.61 22.47 -35.85
CA ASP A 437 11.47 22.85 -37.26
C ASP A 437 12.46 21.94 -38.00
N ASP A 438 11.90 20.86 -38.63
CA ASP A 438 12.30 20.42 -39.98
C ASP A 438 11.56 19.14 -40.37
N PHE A 439 10.79 19.28 -41.48
CA PHE A 439 10.12 18.30 -42.35
C PHE A 439 8.83 17.64 -41.87
#